data_a05366494fef3af0a3dd72ec7839d29e
#
_entry.id   a05366494fef3af0a3dd72ec7839d29e
#
_cell.length_a   1.000
_cell.length_b   1.000
_cell.length_c   1.000
_cell.angle_alpha   90.00
_cell.angle_beta   90.00
_cell.angle_gamma   90.00
#
_symmetry.space_group_name_H-M   'P 1'
#
loop_
_entity.id
_entity.type
_entity.pdbx_description
1 polymer ?
#
loop_
_entity_poly.entity_id
_entity_poly.type
_entity_poly.pdbx_seq_one_letter_code
_entity_poly.pdbx_strand_id
1 'polypeptide(L)'
;MKPHKHEAQLLKLALDIGIGYAKKRGFDDFDKGVSPKDKVECIYRLLVTDNMIQPLAKDKEDGPNMKHKLVLWIIRHLPTDHPLLQ
;
A
#
# COMPACT_ATOMS: atom_id res chain seq x y z
N MET A 1 -19.68 1.17 1.97
CA MET A 1 -18.78 0.32 2.77
C MET A 1 -18.03 1.17 3.77
N LYS A 2 -18.08 0.76 5.02
CA LYS A 2 -17.38 1.51 6.05
C LYS A 2 -15.87 1.30 5.90
N PRO A 3 -15.05 2.36 6.00
CA PRO A 3 -13.61 2.18 6.03
C PRO A 3 -13.19 1.49 7.33
N HIS A 4 -12.02 0.91 7.31
CA HIS A 4 -11.45 0.34 8.53
C HIS A 4 -11.22 1.44 9.56
N LYS A 5 -11.41 1.11 10.82
CA LYS A 5 -11.29 2.06 11.92
C LYS A 5 -9.96 2.82 11.91
N HIS A 6 -8.89 2.12 11.51
CA HIS A 6 -7.54 2.70 11.48
C HIS A 6 -6.97 2.74 10.07
N GLU A 7 -7.81 3.01 9.07
CA GLU A 7 -7.39 2.94 7.68
C GLU A 7 -6.20 3.86 7.37
N ALA A 8 -6.21 5.08 7.91
CA ALA A 8 -5.11 6.02 7.68
C ALA A 8 -3.79 5.50 8.26
N GLN A 9 -3.83 4.92 9.45
CA GLN A 9 -2.63 4.34 10.06
C GLN A 9 -2.20 3.08 9.34
N LEU A 10 -3.15 2.26 8.90
CA LEU A 10 -2.85 1.07 8.11
C LEU A 10 -2.20 1.45 6.78
N LEU A 11 -2.70 2.51 6.13
CA LEU A 11 -2.09 2.97 4.89
C LEU A 11 -0.67 3.47 5.12
N LYS A 12 -0.45 4.22 6.19
CA LYS A 12 0.90 4.70 6.52
C LYS A 12 1.85 3.53 6.73
N LEU A 13 1.41 2.51 7.46
CA LEU A 13 2.21 1.30 7.69
C LEU A 13 2.47 0.57 6.38
N ALA A 14 1.46 0.47 5.52
CA ALA A 14 1.61 -0.16 4.21
C ALA A 14 2.64 0.56 3.36
N LEU A 15 2.63 1.90 3.39
CA LEU A 15 3.62 2.69 2.65
C LEU A 15 5.02 2.48 3.20
N ASP A 16 5.17 2.47 4.54
CA ASP A 16 6.48 2.25 5.15
C ASP A 16 7.05 0.88 4.78
N ILE A 17 6.25 -0.15 4.89
CA ILE A 17 6.67 -1.51 4.55
C ILE A 17 6.89 -1.64 3.05
N GLY A 18 6.02 -1.03 2.24
CA GLY A 18 6.15 -1.04 0.79
C GLY A 18 7.41 -0.34 0.32
N ILE A 19 7.77 0.79 0.95
CA ILE A 19 9.02 1.50 0.65
C ILE A 19 10.22 0.60 0.97
N GLY A 20 10.19 -0.07 2.13
CA GLY A 20 11.25 -1.02 2.48
C GLY A 20 11.38 -2.15 1.48
N TYR A 21 10.26 -2.67 1.03
CA TYR A 21 10.22 -3.69 -0.01
C TYR A 21 10.81 -3.16 -1.32
N ALA A 22 10.42 -1.94 -1.71
CA ALA A 22 10.93 -1.32 -2.94
C ALA A 22 12.44 -1.11 -2.88
N LYS A 23 12.96 -0.69 -1.73
CA LYS A 23 14.40 -0.52 -1.55
C LYS A 23 15.15 -1.83 -1.76
N LYS A 24 14.61 -2.93 -1.26
CA LYS A 24 15.21 -4.25 -1.48
C LYS A 24 15.20 -4.65 -2.96
N ARG A 25 14.26 -4.10 -3.72
CA ARG A 25 14.16 -4.35 -5.15
C ARG A 25 14.99 -3.37 -5.98
N GLY A 26 15.72 -2.46 -5.33
CA GLY A 26 16.56 -1.48 -6.00
C GLY A 26 15.93 -0.13 -6.26
N PHE A 27 14.74 0.12 -5.72
CA PHE A 27 14.04 1.41 -5.86
C PHE A 27 14.27 2.24 -4.59
N ASP A 28 15.31 3.05 -4.56
CA ASP A 28 15.69 3.79 -3.35
C ASP A 28 15.43 5.29 -3.45
N ASP A 29 14.68 5.74 -4.46
CA ASP A 29 14.42 7.17 -4.67
C ASP A 29 13.13 7.66 -4.00
N PHE A 30 12.44 6.82 -3.26
CA PHE A 30 11.13 7.15 -2.69
C PHE A 30 11.18 8.23 -1.63
N ASP A 31 12.33 8.42 -0.99
CA ASP A 31 12.44 9.37 0.12
C ASP A 31 12.76 10.80 -0.35
N LYS A 32 12.96 10.99 -1.66
CA LYS A 32 13.43 12.27 -2.18
C LYS A 32 12.36 12.96 -3.02
N GLY A 33 11.50 13.72 -2.35
CA GLY A 33 10.57 14.59 -3.04
C GLY A 33 9.39 13.90 -3.72
N VAL A 34 9.17 12.63 -3.43
CA VAL A 34 8.03 11.90 -3.99
C VAL A 34 6.79 12.22 -3.16
N SER A 35 5.72 12.65 -3.82
CA SER A 35 4.47 12.94 -3.14
C SER A 35 3.83 11.66 -2.59
N PRO A 36 3.00 11.75 -1.53
CA PRO A 36 2.30 10.57 -1.03
C PRO A 36 1.48 9.85 -2.09
N LYS A 37 0.85 10.60 -2.99
CA LYS A 37 0.07 10.02 -4.08
C LYS A 37 0.97 9.18 -5.00
N ASP A 38 2.15 9.69 -5.35
CA ASP A 38 3.08 8.98 -6.21
C ASP A 38 3.64 7.75 -5.51
N LYS A 39 3.88 7.83 -4.19
CA LYS A 39 4.31 6.67 -3.42
C LYS A 39 3.28 5.55 -3.48
N VAL A 40 2.01 5.88 -3.29
CA VAL A 40 0.92 4.91 -3.36
C VAL A 40 0.92 4.22 -4.72
N GLU A 41 0.98 5.00 -5.80
CA GLU A 41 0.95 4.44 -7.15
C GLU A 41 2.16 3.55 -7.42
N CYS A 42 3.35 4.01 -7.07
CA CYS A 42 4.57 3.23 -7.31
C CYS A 42 4.55 1.91 -6.56
N ILE A 43 4.17 1.94 -5.28
CA ILE A 43 4.10 0.72 -4.46
C ILE A 43 3.02 -0.22 -4.99
N TYR A 44 1.85 0.33 -5.34
CA TYR A 44 0.78 -0.46 -5.93
C TYR A 44 1.26 -1.20 -7.17
N ARG A 45 1.90 -0.50 -8.10
CA ARG A 45 2.36 -1.11 -9.35
C ARG A 45 3.46 -2.14 -9.11
N LEU A 46 4.36 -1.88 -8.17
CA LEU A 46 5.40 -2.84 -7.83
C LEU A 46 4.80 -4.14 -7.27
N LEU A 47 3.84 -4.02 -6.35
CA LEU A 47 3.19 -5.19 -5.77
C LEU A 47 2.38 -5.98 -6.80
N VAL A 48 1.74 -5.30 -7.74
CA VAL A 48 1.04 -5.96 -8.84
C VAL A 48 2.04 -6.71 -9.72
N THR A 49 3.15 -6.07 -10.06
CA THR A 49 4.20 -6.67 -10.90
C THR A 49 4.76 -7.94 -10.26
N ASP A 50 4.90 -7.94 -8.93
CA ASP A 50 5.44 -9.08 -8.19
C ASP A 50 4.34 -10.07 -7.77
N ASN A 51 3.12 -9.90 -8.26
CA ASN A 51 1.98 -10.78 -7.96
C ASN A 51 1.62 -10.83 -6.47
N MET A 52 1.94 -9.77 -5.74
CA MET A 52 1.60 -9.67 -4.32
C MET A 52 0.15 -9.26 -4.12
N ILE A 53 -0.42 -8.50 -5.07
CA ILE A 53 -1.81 -8.08 -5.05
C ILE A 53 -2.39 -8.18 -6.45
N GLN A 54 -3.71 -8.26 -6.54
CA GLN A 54 -4.40 -8.28 -7.82
C GLN A 54 -4.49 -6.86 -8.40
N PRO A 55 -4.29 -6.70 -9.72
CA PRO A 55 -4.44 -5.38 -10.33
C PRO A 55 -5.90 -4.94 -10.33
N LEU A 56 -6.10 -3.64 -10.21
CA LEU A 56 -7.43 -3.04 -10.36
C LEU A 56 -7.79 -2.97 -11.84
N ALA A 57 -9.10 -2.95 -12.13
CA ALA A 57 -9.56 -2.65 -13.48
C ALA A 57 -9.12 -1.24 -13.87
N LYS A 58 -8.91 -1.00 -15.17
CA LYS A 58 -8.40 0.29 -15.65
C LYS A 58 -9.24 1.48 -15.17
N ASP A 59 -10.55 1.32 -15.16
CA ASP A 59 -11.46 2.37 -14.70
C ASP A 59 -11.50 2.51 -13.18
N LYS A 60 -10.85 1.61 -12.46
CA LYS A 60 -10.77 1.63 -11.00
C LYS A 60 -9.37 1.98 -10.49
N GLU A 61 -8.43 2.26 -11.37
CA GLU A 61 -7.06 2.58 -10.97
C GLU A 61 -6.92 4.05 -10.61
N ASP A 62 -7.58 4.45 -9.55
CA ASP A 62 -7.48 5.80 -9.01
C ASP A 62 -6.84 5.78 -7.62
N GLY A 63 -6.54 6.97 -7.08
CA GLY A 63 -5.89 7.10 -5.79
C GLY A 63 -6.59 6.38 -4.66
N PRO A 64 -7.90 6.63 -4.42
CA PRO A 64 -8.61 5.96 -3.33
C PRO A 64 -8.63 4.43 -3.45
N ASN A 65 -8.83 3.91 -4.65
CA ASN A 65 -8.86 2.46 -4.85
C ASN A 65 -7.48 1.83 -4.67
N MET A 66 -6.42 2.50 -5.14
CA MET A 66 -5.06 2.02 -4.91
C MET A 66 -4.70 2.02 -3.43
N LYS A 67 -5.07 3.08 -2.70
CA LYS A 67 -4.88 3.15 -1.25
C LYS A 67 -5.58 1.99 -0.55
N HIS A 68 -6.81 1.71 -0.93
CA HIS A 68 -7.57 0.62 -0.34
C HIS A 68 -6.90 -0.73 -0.60
N LYS A 69 -6.38 -0.94 -1.81
CA LYS A 69 -5.64 -2.17 -2.12
C LYS A 69 -4.42 -2.34 -1.21
N LEU A 70 -3.69 -1.26 -0.96
CA LEU A 70 -2.52 -1.32 -0.07
C LEU A 70 -2.94 -1.62 1.37
N VAL A 71 -4.05 -1.03 1.83
CA VAL A 71 -4.57 -1.31 3.17
C VAL A 71 -4.93 -2.79 3.30
N LEU A 72 -5.62 -3.35 2.32
CA LEU A 72 -5.97 -4.78 2.33
C LEU A 72 -4.73 -5.66 2.33
N TRP A 73 -3.70 -5.26 1.57
CA TRP A 73 -2.45 -5.99 1.52
C TRP A 73 -1.77 -6.02 2.89
N ILE A 74 -1.66 -4.85 3.56
CA ILE A 74 -0.96 -4.81 4.85
C ILE A 74 -1.73 -5.55 5.93
N ILE A 75 -3.06 -5.54 5.89
CA ILE A 75 -3.88 -6.29 6.85
C ILE A 75 -3.52 -7.77 6.81
N ARG A 76 -3.26 -8.31 5.63
CA ARG A 76 -2.89 -9.72 5.48
C ARG A 76 -1.51 -10.03 6.07
N HIS A 77 -0.67 -9.03 6.23
CA HIS A 77 0.68 -9.21 6.76
C HIS A 77 0.78 -8.93 8.27
N LEU A 78 -0.31 -8.47 8.89
CA LEU A 78 -0.34 -8.19 10.31
C LEU A 78 -0.95 -9.39 11.05
N PRO A 79 -0.49 -9.67 12.29
CA PRO A 79 -1.15 -10.69 13.10
C PRO A 79 -2.58 -10.26 13.43
N THR A 80 -3.47 -11.23 13.61
CA THR A 80 -4.90 -10.96 13.83
C THR A 80 -5.16 -10.16 15.09
N ASP A 81 -4.25 -10.20 16.05
CA ASP A 81 -4.37 -9.45 17.31
C ASP A 81 -3.66 -8.10 17.28
N HIS A 82 -3.21 -7.66 16.09
CA HIS A 82 -2.54 -6.37 15.97
C HIS A 82 -3.48 -5.23 16.36
N PRO A 83 -2.99 -4.23 17.13
CA PRO A 83 -3.85 -3.13 17.60
C PRO A 83 -4.58 -2.40 16.48
N LEU A 84 -3.99 -2.28 15.30
CA LEU A 84 -4.63 -1.57 14.18
C LEU A 84 -5.74 -2.38 13.53
N LEU A 85 -5.92 -3.65 13.89
CA LEU A 85 -7.00 -4.50 13.38
C LEU A 85 -8.17 -4.61 14.34
N GLN A 86 -8.10 -3.98 15.50
CA GLN A 86 -9.14 -4.03 16.51
C GLN A 86 -10.07 -2.82 16.49
#